data_4ba2a1f4852fa2b804688dccf7d793c7
#
_entry.id   4ba2a1f4852fa2b804688dccf7d793c7
#
_cell.length_a   1.000
_cell.length_b   1.000
_cell.length_c   1.000
_cell.angle_alpha   90.00
_cell.angle_beta   90.00
_cell.angle_gamma   90.00
#
_symmetry.space_group_name_H-M   'P 1'
#
loop_
_entity.id
_entity.type
_entity.pdbx_description
1 polymer ?
#
loop_
_entity_poly.entity_id
_entity_poly.type
_entity_poly.pdbx_seq_one_letter_code
_entity_poly.pdbx_strand_id
1 'polypeptide(L)'
;LSILASGGPIAQAERIANTLNLLGMDANEKRKLHVGFAAGRFEFMARPYGIVPRNSIEEAAWPALRGQIFMEASDIFLRLLRGDVINSTQTYKTILTRENFRSDEDWKAVQDAAVEFEGLDSVPQEIEIPKRYVFEDIKIVPQNFRRELLQLIAGTHDPKAQQFVNTILPVKVFNLSITKPEIIDATHEKMSKLYHEDGGQWKRSDMPRTSFVFINAEQGLTAEQQTQAAQEEAKAALGAYWEALEGTIDPAKVANASNNALIGNPHDIAKQIVERFHSQDRIMAWFDFFNHDSDRVCRNMTAYMEQVVPLINEYLE
;
A
#
# COMPACT_ATOMS: atom_id res chain seq x y z
N LEU A 1 -7.41 -0.34 3.17
CA LEU A 1 -8.42 0.64 2.78
C LEU A 1 -7.95 1.46 1.57
N SER A 2 -8.82 1.70 0.59
CA SER A 2 -8.63 2.78 -0.38
C SER A 2 -9.30 4.03 0.17
N ILE A 3 -8.51 5.00 0.66
CA ILE A 3 -9.07 6.22 1.28
C ILE A 3 -9.64 7.21 0.27
N LEU A 4 -9.44 6.98 -1.04
CA LEU A 4 -10.07 7.74 -2.12
C LEU A 4 -11.42 7.15 -2.56
N ALA A 5 -11.77 5.95 -2.07
CA ALA A 5 -13.00 5.25 -2.36
C ALA A 5 -13.88 5.11 -1.10
N SER A 6 -15.03 4.48 -1.22
CA SER A 6 -15.88 4.07 -0.10
C SER A 6 -16.27 5.21 0.85
N GLY A 7 -16.55 6.38 0.33
CA GLY A 7 -16.96 7.58 1.08
C GLY A 7 -15.81 8.52 1.44
N GLY A 8 -14.59 8.25 1.00
CA GLY A 8 -13.43 9.13 1.19
C GLY A 8 -12.85 9.13 2.61
N PRO A 9 -11.87 10.01 2.88
CA PRO A 9 -11.08 9.99 4.11
C PRO A 9 -11.90 10.21 5.39
N ILE A 10 -12.94 11.05 5.34
CA ILE A 10 -13.78 11.37 6.49
C ILE A 10 -14.58 10.14 6.94
N ALA A 11 -15.33 9.53 6.02
CA ALA A 11 -16.13 8.34 6.32
C ALA A 11 -15.27 7.14 6.76
N GLN A 12 -14.06 7.00 6.20
CA GLN A 12 -13.13 5.96 6.61
C GLN A 12 -12.59 6.21 8.04
N ALA A 13 -12.26 7.46 8.38
CA ALA A 13 -11.84 7.81 9.74
C ALA A 13 -12.94 7.52 10.77
N GLU A 14 -14.20 7.85 10.48
CA GLU A 14 -15.34 7.55 11.35
C GLU A 14 -15.56 6.04 11.54
N ARG A 15 -15.47 5.25 10.47
CA ARG A 15 -15.58 3.77 10.55
C ARG A 15 -14.52 3.18 11.47
N ILE A 16 -13.29 3.67 11.37
CA ILE A 16 -12.19 3.21 12.23
C ILE A 16 -12.43 3.64 13.66
N ALA A 17 -12.85 4.89 13.91
CA ALA A 17 -13.17 5.38 15.25
C ALA A 17 -14.30 4.57 15.89
N ASN A 18 -15.35 4.25 15.14
CA ASN A 18 -16.43 3.39 15.62
C ASN A 18 -15.94 1.97 15.94
N THR A 19 -15.10 1.37 15.06
CA THR A 19 -14.53 0.05 15.29
C THR A 19 -13.66 0.03 16.55
N LEU A 20 -12.81 1.06 16.74
CA LEU A 20 -11.96 1.20 17.93
C LEU A 20 -12.77 1.45 19.19
N ASN A 21 -13.87 2.19 19.10
CA ASN A 21 -14.77 2.40 20.21
C ASN A 21 -15.40 1.07 20.67
N LEU A 22 -15.89 0.25 19.74
CA LEU A 22 -16.42 -1.07 20.04
C LEU A 22 -15.35 -2.01 20.63
N LEU A 23 -14.17 -2.06 20.01
CA LEU A 23 -13.03 -2.86 20.48
C LEU A 23 -12.60 -2.44 21.88
N GLY A 24 -12.59 -1.13 22.15
CA GLY A 24 -12.17 -0.53 23.42
C GLY A 24 -13.21 -0.61 24.54
N MET A 25 -14.42 -1.14 24.32
CA MET A 25 -15.42 -1.35 25.36
C MET A 25 -14.94 -2.35 26.42
N ASP A 26 -14.13 -3.33 26.04
CA ASP A 26 -13.39 -4.14 26.99
C ASP A 26 -12.12 -3.38 27.41
N ALA A 27 -12.07 -2.94 28.66
CA ALA A 27 -10.91 -2.23 29.22
C ALA A 27 -9.62 -3.08 29.22
N ASN A 28 -9.74 -4.41 29.19
CA ASN A 28 -8.61 -5.35 29.15
C ASN A 28 -8.15 -5.69 27.72
N GLU A 29 -8.85 -5.21 26.70
CA GLU A 29 -8.46 -5.47 25.31
C GLU A 29 -7.08 -4.90 25.01
N LYS A 30 -6.21 -5.75 24.44
CA LYS A 30 -4.83 -5.42 24.07
C LYS A 30 -4.53 -5.65 22.58
N ARG A 31 -5.45 -6.32 21.87
CA ARG A 31 -5.28 -6.56 20.43
C ARG A 31 -5.29 -5.25 19.68
N LYS A 32 -4.41 -5.15 18.71
CA LYS A 32 -4.32 -3.98 17.83
C LYS A 32 -5.25 -4.13 16.63
N LEU A 33 -5.93 -3.05 16.27
CA LEU A 33 -6.58 -2.91 14.97
C LEU A 33 -5.54 -2.44 13.97
N HIS A 34 -5.11 -3.33 13.07
CA HIS A 34 -4.17 -2.99 12.01
C HIS A 34 -4.94 -2.45 10.80
N VAL A 35 -4.66 -1.23 10.40
CA VAL A 35 -5.32 -0.55 9.29
C VAL A 35 -4.29 -0.16 8.25
N GLY A 36 -4.28 -0.90 7.14
CA GLY A 36 -3.56 -0.53 5.95
C GLY A 36 -4.36 0.46 5.10
N PHE A 37 -3.77 1.57 4.64
CA PHE A 37 -4.42 2.52 3.77
C PHE A 37 -3.55 2.90 2.57
N ALA A 38 -4.20 3.16 1.44
CA ALA A 38 -3.58 3.51 0.17
C ALA A 38 -4.52 4.34 -0.70
N ALA A 39 -4.02 4.91 -1.78
CA ALA A 39 -4.83 5.59 -2.79
C ALA A 39 -5.85 4.65 -3.47
N GLY A 40 -5.52 3.37 -3.56
CA GLY A 40 -6.19 2.40 -4.42
C GLY A 40 -5.52 2.32 -5.79
N ARG A 41 -5.41 1.10 -6.33
CA ARG A 41 -4.70 0.88 -7.59
C ARG A 41 -5.56 1.20 -8.82
N PHE A 42 -6.83 0.84 -8.76
CA PHE A 42 -7.75 0.94 -9.89
C PHE A 42 -8.53 2.24 -9.86
N GLU A 43 -8.46 3.02 -10.94
CA GLU A 43 -9.22 4.27 -11.07
C GLU A 43 -10.72 4.09 -10.95
N PHE A 44 -11.25 3.01 -11.54
CA PHE A 44 -12.68 2.74 -11.52
C PHE A 44 -13.24 2.62 -10.08
N MET A 45 -12.41 2.27 -9.09
CA MET A 45 -12.84 2.18 -7.69
C MET A 45 -13.09 3.56 -7.07
N ALA A 46 -12.38 4.58 -7.52
CA ALA A 46 -12.46 5.93 -6.98
C ALA A 46 -13.43 6.84 -7.77
N ARG A 47 -13.64 6.55 -9.06
CA ARG A 47 -14.55 7.31 -9.94
C ARG A 47 -15.96 7.49 -9.37
N PRO A 48 -16.65 6.47 -8.81
CA PRO A 48 -17.98 6.65 -8.23
C PRO A 48 -18.02 7.63 -7.05
N TYR A 49 -16.86 7.95 -6.49
CA TYR A 49 -16.70 8.89 -5.37
C TYR A 49 -16.15 10.25 -5.81
N GLY A 50 -16.25 10.58 -7.10
CA GLY A 50 -15.87 11.89 -7.65
C GLY A 50 -14.37 12.11 -7.84
N ILE A 51 -13.56 11.05 -7.76
CA ILE A 51 -12.12 11.14 -8.02
C ILE A 51 -11.89 11.00 -9.53
N VAL A 52 -12.11 12.10 -10.22
CA VAL A 52 -11.95 12.27 -11.67
C VAL A 52 -11.37 13.65 -11.94
N PRO A 53 -10.72 13.89 -13.10
CA PRO A 53 -10.33 15.24 -13.50
C PRO A 53 -11.56 16.18 -13.56
N ARG A 54 -11.41 17.41 -13.09
CA ARG A 54 -12.49 18.43 -13.08
C ARG A 54 -12.38 19.45 -14.20
N ASN A 55 -11.20 19.56 -14.82
CA ASN A 55 -10.88 20.47 -15.92
C ASN A 55 -9.68 19.96 -16.71
N SER A 56 -9.28 20.69 -17.77
CA SER A 56 -8.15 20.33 -18.64
C SER A 56 -6.80 20.31 -17.92
N ILE A 57 -6.60 21.17 -16.92
CA ILE A 57 -5.36 21.16 -16.11
C ILE A 57 -5.24 19.85 -15.34
N GLU A 58 -6.31 19.47 -14.64
CA GLU A 58 -6.32 18.21 -13.89
C GLU A 58 -6.21 16.98 -14.80
N GLU A 59 -6.79 17.04 -16.00
CA GLU A 59 -6.69 15.96 -16.98
C GLU A 59 -5.24 15.78 -17.45
N ALA A 60 -4.55 16.85 -17.82
CA ALA A 60 -3.15 16.82 -18.20
C ALA A 60 -2.24 16.37 -17.03
N ALA A 61 -2.54 16.82 -15.81
CA ALA A 61 -1.78 16.48 -14.60
C ALA A 61 -2.14 15.12 -13.98
N TRP A 62 -3.15 14.41 -14.50
CA TRP A 62 -3.78 13.27 -13.82
C TRP A 62 -2.82 12.19 -13.33
N PRO A 63 -1.79 11.77 -14.08
CA PRO A 63 -0.84 10.76 -13.61
C PRO A 63 -0.11 11.15 -12.31
N ALA A 64 0.20 12.44 -12.14
CA ALA A 64 0.85 12.98 -10.94
C ALA A 64 -0.18 13.38 -9.86
N LEU A 65 -1.32 13.93 -10.27
CA LEU A 65 -2.33 14.49 -9.39
C LEU A 65 -2.98 13.46 -8.46
N ARG A 66 -3.14 12.21 -8.89
CA ARG A 66 -3.68 11.14 -8.04
C ARG A 66 -2.86 10.94 -6.75
N GLY A 67 -1.54 11.05 -6.84
CA GLY A 67 -0.67 11.01 -5.68
C GLY A 67 -0.91 12.20 -4.73
N GLN A 68 -1.13 13.39 -5.28
CA GLN A 68 -1.41 14.60 -4.49
C GLN A 68 -2.79 14.55 -3.82
N ILE A 69 -3.81 14.04 -4.51
CA ILE A 69 -5.14 13.80 -3.92
C ILE A 69 -5.04 12.79 -2.76
N PHE A 70 -4.19 11.77 -2.89
CA PHE A 70 -3.92 10.83 -1.81
C PHE A 70 -3.25 11.51 -0.61
N MET A 71 -2.36 12.47 -0.82
CA MET A 71 -1.73 13.26 0.25
C MET A 71 -2.78 14.11 0.99
N GLU A 72 -3.66 14.81 0.28
CA GLU A 72 -4.77 15.57 0.87
C GLU A 72 -5.71 14.65 1.67
N ALA A 73 -6.09 13.52 1.10
CA ALA A 73 -6.94 12.55 1.80
C ALA A 73 -6.24 11.96 3.03
N SER A 74 -4.93 11.71 2.96
CA SER A 74 -4.14 11.19 4.09
C SER A 74 -4.05 12.20 5.23
N ASP A 75 -3.86 13.48 4.91
CA ASP A 75 -3.87 14.56 5.90
C ASP A 75 -5.20 14.60 6.67
N ILE A 76 -6.31 14.65 5.94
CA ILE A 76 -7.65 14.66 6.53
C ILE A 76 -7.87 13.41 7.40
N PHE A 77 -7.58 12.24 6.85
CA PHE A 77 -7.79 10.95 7.52
C PHE A 77 -7.00 10.83 8.83
N LEU A 78 -5.72 11.16 8.79
CA LEU A 78 -4.83 11.02 9.94
C LEU A 78 -5.13 12.06 11.02
N ARG A 79 -5.39 13.31 10.65
CA ARG A 79 -5.71 14.37 11.61
C ARG A 79 -7.05 14.09 12.31
N LEU A 80 -8.05 13.59 11.60
CA LEU A 80 -9.30 13.16 12.22
C LEU A 80 -9.08 11.99 13.20
N LEU A 81 -8.28 11.00 12.84
CA LEU A 81 -7.92 9.88 13.75
C LEU A 81 -7.08 10.35 14.93
N ARG A 82 -6.28 11.40 14.80
CA ARG A 82 -5.57 12.06 15.90
C ARG A 82 -6.56 12.75 16.87
N GLY A 83 -7.74 13.14 16.38
CA GLY A 83 -8.80 13.79 17.14
C GLY A 83 -8.86 15.29 16.94
N ASP A 84 -8.25 15.78 15.85
CA ASP A 84 -8.30 17.21 15.52
C ASP A 84 -9.71 17.62 15.07
N VAL A 85 -10.02 18.89 15.30
CA VAL A 85 -11.05 19.62 14.55
C VAL A 85 -10.35 20.25 13.36
N ILE A 86 -10.78 19.97 12.16
CA ILE A 86 -10.09 20.41 10.94
C ILE A 86 -11.01 21.16 10.00
N ASN A 87 -10.43 22.14 9.31
CA ASN A 87 -11.05 22.89 8.21
C ASN A 87 -10.28 22.61 6.93
N SER A 88 -10.96 22.52 5.80
CA SER A 88 -10.33 22.21 4.51
C SER A 88 -9.26 23.24 4.08
N THR A 89 -9.36 24.49 4.54
CA THR A 89 -8.33 25.51 4.29
C THR A 89 -6.98 25.21 4.94
N GLN A 90 -6.98 24.37 5.97
CA GLN A 90 -5.80 24.00 6.76
C GLN A 90 -5.20 22.64 6.35
N THR A 91 -5.84 21.93 5.42
CA THR A 91 -5.38 20.62 4.96
C THR A 91 -4.27 20.75 3.91
N TYR A 92 -3.67 19.62 3.57
CA TYR A 92 -2.61 19.51 2.58
C TYR A 92 -2.95 20.31 1.30
N LYS A 93 -2.05 21.20 0.89
CA LYS A 93 -2.19 22.04 -0.29
C LYS A 93 -1.46 21.43 -1.47
N THR A 94 -2.16 21.17 -2.55
CA THR A 94 -1.56 20.65 -3.77
C THR A 94 -1.01 21.80 -4.62
N ILE A 95 0.30 21.86 -4.74
CA ILE A 95 1.01 22.75 -5.67
C ILE A 95 1.81 21.87 -6.62
N LEU A 96 1.47 21.91 -7.89
CA LEU A 96 2.20 21.18 -8.92
C LEU A 96 3.39 22.00 -9.41
N THR A 97 4.52 21.32 -9.50
CA THR A 97 5.77 21.85 -10.05
C THR A 97 6.37 20.82 -11.00
N ARG A 98 7.43 21.20 -11.71
CA ARG A 98 8.17 20.27 -12.59
C ARG A 98 8.55 18.95 -11.89
N GLU A 99 8.88 19.00 -10.61
CA GLU A 99 9.31 17.82 -9.84
C GLU A 99 8.24 16.72 -9.68
N ASN A 100 6.98 17.04 -9.90
CA ASN A 100 5.88 16.09 -9.81
C ASN A 100 5.76 15.19 -11.06
N PHE A 101 6.46 15.53 -12.14
CA PHE A 101 6.32 14.89 -13.45
C PHE A 101 7.59 14.15 -13.87
N ARG A 102 7.41 13.10 -14.68
CA ARG A 102 8.51 12.25 -15.13
C ARG A 102 9.35 12.89 -16.23
N SER A 103 8.72 13.73 -17.08
CA SER A 103 9.38 14.40 -18.20
C SER A 103 9.05 15.88 -18.26
N ASP A 104 9.84 16.65 -19.01
CA ASP A 104 9.58 18.07 -19.28
C ASP A 104 8.33 18.23 -20.16
N GLU A 105 8.08 17.27 -21.04
CA GLU A 105 6.92 17.23 -21.93
C GLU A 105 5.62 17.09 -21.12
N ASP A 106 5.59 16.20 -20.12
CA ASP A 106 4.43 16.05 -19.24
C ASP A 106 4.14 17.34 -18.49
N TRP A 107 5.18 17.97 -17.93
CA TRP A 107 5.02 19.25 -17.23
C TRP A 107 4.58 20.37 -18.16
N LYS A 108 5.17 20.45 -19.37
CA LYS A 108 4.77 21.44 -20.36
C LYS A 108 3.30 21.30 -20.77
N ALA A 109 2.79 20.08 -20.95
CA ALA A 109 1.39 19.84 -21.27
C ALA A 109 0.45 20.41 -20.18
N VAL A 110 0.83 20.29 -18.90
CA VAL A 110 0.05 20.87 -17.79
C VAL A 110 0.13 22.40 -17.77
N GLN A 111 1.30 22.96 -18.05
CA GLN A 111 1.46 24.41 -18.16
C GLN A 111 0.65 24.99 -19.30
N ASP A 112 0.68 24.35 -20.48
CA ASP A 112 -0.08 24.78 -21.65
C ASP A 112 -1.60 24.71 -21.36
N ALA A 113 -2.07 23.65 -20.68
CA ALA A 113 -3.45 23.53 -20.24
C ALA A 113 -3.86 24.62 -19.22
N ALA A 114 -2.95 25.03 -18.33
CA ALA A 114 -3.19 26.08 -17.36
C ALA A 114 -3.27 27.46 -18.06
N VAL A 115 -2.38 27.74 -19.00
CA VAL A 115 -2.40 28.98 -19.79
C VAL A 115 -3.74 29.11 -20.56
N GLU A 116 -4.17 28.02 -21.20
CA GLU A 116 -5.44 28.02 -21.96
C GLU A 116 -6.66 28.14 -21.05
N PHE A 117 -6.71 27.37 -19.98
CA PHE A 117 -7.88 27.28 -19.09
C PHE A 117 -8.09 28.58 -18.27
N GLU A 118 -7.00 29.14 -17.75
CA GLU A 118 -7.03 30.32 -16.87
C GLU A 118 -6.82 31.65 -17.65
N GLY A 119 -6.46 31.56 -18.92
CA GLY A 119 -6.20 32.76 -19.74
C GLY A 119 -4.95 33.53 -19.31
N LEU A 120 -3.87 32.83 -18.94
CA LEU A 120 -2.66 33.45 -18.42
C LEU A 120 -1.81 34.07 -19.53
N ASP A 121 -1.20 35.25 -19.26
CA ASP A 121 -0.26 35.91 -20.17
C ASP A 121 1.14 35.28 -20.16
N SER A 122 1.45 34.42 -19.21
CA SER A 122 2.75 33.76 -19.06
C SER A 122 2.64 32.32 -18.53
N VAL A 123 3.66 31.51 -18.82
CA VAL A 123 3.72 30.11 -18.39
C VAL A 123 3.99 30.02 -16.90
N PRO A 124 3.10 29.43 -16.10
CA PRO A 124 3.27 29.33 -14.65
C PRO A 124 4.38 28.34 -14.30
N GLN A 125 5.16 28.64 -13.25
CA GLN A 125 6.17 27.73 -12.70
C GLN A 125 5.60 26.84 -11.60
N GLU A 126 4.49 27.24 -11.01
CA GLU A 126 3.74 26.51 -10.01
C GLU A 126 2.25 26.63 -10.34
N ILE A 127 1.51 25.55 -10.17
CA ILE A 127 0.06 25.48 -10.42
C ILE A 127 -0.61 24.97 -9.16
N GLU A 128 -1.40 25.81 -8.51
CA GLU A 128 -2.19 25.42 -7.36
C GLU A 128 -3.46 24.70 -7.83
N ILE A 129 -3.67 23.49 -7.32
CA ILE A 129 -4.87 22.70 -7.60
C ILE A 129 -5.89 22.94 -6.47
N PRO A 130 -7.14 23.34 -6.81
CA PRO A 130 -8.17 23.50 -5.81
C PRO A 130 -8.43 22.24 -5.01
N LYS A 131 -8.75 22.39 -3.73
CA LYS A 131 -9.04 21.29 -2.80
C LYS A 131 -10.03 20.29 -3.41
N ARG A 132 -9.77 19.00 -3.20
CA ARG A 132 -10.69 17.93 -3.57
C ARG A 132 -11.80 17.79 -2.53
N TYR A 133 -11.47 18.00 -1.26
CA TYR A 133 -12.38 17.91 -0.14
C TYR A 133 -12.59 19.30 0.46
N VAL A 134 -13.83 19.83 0.34
CA VAL A 134 -14.20 21.15 0.83
C VAL A 134 -15.22 20.98 1.96
N PHE A 135 -14.86 21.47 3.14
CA PHE A 135 -15.70 21.41 4.35
C PHE A 135 -15.27 22.51 5.33
N GLU A 136 -16.19 22.91 6.17
CA GLU A 136 -15.92 23.74 7.36
C GLU A 136 -15.40 22.86 8.49
N ASP A 137 -15.34 23.41 9.72
CA ASP A 137 -14.80 22.71 10.87
C ASP A 137 -15.51 21.39 11.14
N ILE A 138 -14.79 20.29 10.98
CA ILE A 138 -15.29 18.94 11.22
C ILE A 138 -14.42 18.19 12.23
N LYS A 139 -15.05 17.23 12.90
CA LYS A 139 -14.43 16.22 13.76
C LYS A 139 -15.15 14.90 13.57
N ILE A 140 -14.49 13.79 13.87
CA ILE A 140 -15.15 12.48 13.84
C ILE A 140 -15.88 12.17 15.14
N VAL A 141 -16.85 11.28 15.07
CA VAL A 141 -17.62 10.76 16.22
C VAL A 141 -17.58 9.22 16.17
N PRO A 142 -17.28 8.54 17.28
CA PRO A 142 -16.89 9.07 18.58
C PRO A 142 -15.47 9.65 18.61
N GLN A 143 -15.21 10.60 19.53
CA GLN A 143 -13.85 11.13 19.74
C GLN A 143 -13.08 10.35 20.81
N ASN A 144 -13.80 9.77 21.76
CA ASN A 144 -13.22 9.03 22.88
C ASN A 144 -13.11 7.55 22.54
N PHE A 145 -12.12 7.19 21.74
CA PHE A 145 -11.76 5.80 21.48
C PHE A 145 -10.32 5.56 21.90
N ARG A 146 -9.97 4.30 22.13
CA ARG A 146 -8.64 3.88 22.57
C ARG A 146 -7.65 3.88 21.40
N ARG A 147 -7.05 5.04 21.13
CA ARG A 147 -6.08 5.24 20.02
C ARG A 147 -4.88 4.32 20.11
N GLU A 148 -4.49 3.93 21.32
CA GLU A 148 -3.38 2.99 21.54
C GLU A 148 -3.64 1.59 20.93
N LEU A 149 -4.88 1.25 20.61
CA LEU A 149 -5.25 0.03 19.91
C LEU A 149 -5.12 0.14 18.38
N LEU A 150 -4.93 1.35 17.83
CA LEU A 150 -4.78 1.57 16.41
C LEU A 150 -3.32 1.38 15.97
N GLN A 151 -3.13 0.67 14.87
CA GLN A 151 -1.86 0.57 14.18
C GLN A 151 -2.04 0.85 12.68
N LEU A 152 -1.48 1.95 12.21
CA LEU A 152 -1.58 2.41 10.83
C LEU A 152 -0.41 1.92 9.99
N ILE A 153 -0.70 1.56 8.73
CA ILE A 153 0.28 1.12 7.75
C ILE A 153 -0.06 1.77 6.41
N ALA A 154 0.85 2.53 5.81
CA ALA A 154 0.66 3.14 4.51
C ALA A 154 1.18 2.24 3.38
N GLY A 155 0.32 1.99 2.39
CA GLY A 155 0.66 1.28 1.16
C GLY A 155 1.21 2.23 0.10
N THR A 156 2.30 2.93 0.39
CA THR A 156 2.97 3.83 -0.56
C THR A 156 4.48 3.61 -0.54
N HIS A 157 5.10 3.68 -1.72
CA HIS A 157 6.56 3.67 -1.88
C HIS A 157 7.14 5.07 -2.06
N ASP A 158 6.29 6.11 -2.13
CA ASP A 158 6.75 7.48 -2.21
C ASP A 158 7.39 7.92 -0.89
N PRO A 159 8.70 8.23 -0.90
CA PRO A 159 9.41 8.69 0.27
C PRO A 159 8.85 9.99 0.88
N LYS A 160 8.36 10.91 0.05
CA LYS A 160 7.75 12.18 0.51
C LYS A 160 6.44 11.89 1.26
N ALA A 161 5.62 10.97 0.73
CA ALA A 161 4.39 10.56 1.40
C ALA A 161 4.64 9.83 2.72
N GLN A 162 5.61 8.91 2.77
CA GLN A 162 6.01 8.23 4.01
C GLN A 162 6.46 9.20 5.10
N GLN A 163 7.24 10.21 4.73
CA GLN A 163 7.66 11.26 5.65
C GLN A 163 6.47 12.09 6.12
N PHE A 164 5.64 12.56 5.20
CA PHE A 164 4.51 13.41 5.50
C PHE A 164 3.53 12.76 6.50
N VAL A 165 3.09 11.53 6.24
CA VAL A 165 2.16 10.85 7.15
C VAL A 165 2.72 10.67 8.55
N ASN A 166 4.04 10.51 8.68
CA ASN A 166 4.74 10.41 9.96
C ASN A 166 4.97 11.75 10.66
N THR A 167 4.64 12.88 10.05
CA THR A 167 4.53 14.17 10.78
C THR A 167 3.23 14.31 11.56
N ILE A 168 2.25 13.43 11.29
CA ILE A 168 0.90 13.52 11.86
C ILE A 168 0.65 12.43 12.90
N LEU A 169 0.92 11.19 12.57
CA LEU A 169 0.73 10.00 13.42
C LEU A 169 1.77 8.93 13.09
N PRO A 170 2.05 7.99 14.00
CA PRO A 170 2.91 6.86 13.69
C PRO A 170 2.27 5.96 12.62
N VAL A 171 2.89 5.95 11.43
CA VAL A 171 2.42 5.18 10.28
C VAL A 171 3.55 4.28 9.81
N LYS A 172 3.32 2.98 9.85
CA LYS A 172 4.22 1.95 9.33
C LYS A 172 4.20 1.91 7.80
N VAL A 173 5.18 1.25 7.21
CA VAL A 173 5.31 1.11 5.76
C VAL A 173 4.97 -0.32 5.35
N PHE A 174 4.30 -0.47 4.22
CA PHE A 174 3.97 -1.76 3.64
C PHE A 174 4.78 -1.99 2.37
N ASN A 175 5.53 -3.09 2.30
CA ASN A 175 6.29 -3.47 1.12
C ASN A 175 5.49 -4.47 0.29
N LEU A 176 5.23 -4.12 -0.98
CA LEU A 176 4.59 -5.01 -1.94
C LEU A 176 5.55 -6.13 -2.37
N SER A 177 4.99 -7.22 -2.87
CA SER A 177 5.73 -8.38 -3.37
C SER A 177 6.74 -8.08 -4.49
N ILE A 178 6.57 -6.95 -5.18
CA ILE A 178 7.46 -6.49 -6.26
C ILE A 178 8.55 -5.53 -5.77
N THR A 179 8.57 -5.18 -4.48
CA THR A 179 9.55 -4.22 -3.94
C THR A 179 10.92 -4.89 -3.84
N LYS A 180 11.92 -4.28 -4.46
CA LYS A 180 13.29 -4.79 -4.44
C LYS A 180 13.92 -4.69 -3.06
N PRO A 181 14.82 -5.62 -2.67
CA PRO A 181 15.51 -5.61 -1.38
C PRO A 181 16.20 -4.29 -1.05
N GLU A 182 16.87 -3.68 -2.04
CA GLU A 182 17.60 -2.41 -1.86
C GLU A 182 16.66 -1.25 -1.49
N ILE A 183 15.44 -1.25 -2.02
CA ILE A 183 14.41 -0.27 -1.69
C ILE A 183 13.91 -0.50 -0.26
N ILE A 184 13.78 -1.77 0.16
CA ILE A 184 13.37 -2.12 1.52
C ILE A 184 14.43 -1.65 2.52
N ASP A 185 15.71 -1.87 2.24
CA ASP A 185 16.81 -1.46 3.11
C ASP A 185 16.90 0.08 3.21
N ALA A 186 16.83 0.79 2.08
CA ALA A 186 16.80 2.25 2.05
C ALA A 186 15.58 2.82 2.81
N THR A 187 14.42 2.16 2.70
CA THR A 187 13.22 2.53 3.44
C THR A 187 13.42 2.33 4.94
N HIS A 188 14.06 1.22 5.36
CA HIS A 188 14.36 0.96 6.76
C HIS A 188 15.26 2.05 7.37
N GLU A 189 16.37 2.37 6.71
CA GLU A 189 17.29 3.43 7.15
C GLU A 189 16.59 4.79 7.29
N LYS A 190 15.75 5.13 6.32
CA LYS A 190 15.00 6.37 6.31
C LYS A 190 13.98 6.42 7.44
N MET A 191 13.16 5.37 7.57
CA MET A 191 12.11 5.31 8.58
C MET A 191 12.66 5.25 10.01
N SER A 192 13.86 4.71 10.22
CA SER A 192 14.54 4.77 11.52
C SER A 192 14.80 6.19 12.02
N LYS A 193 14.81 7.18 11.12
CA LYS A 193 15.01 8.60 11.42
C LYS A 193 13.74 9.44 11.40
N LEU A 194 12.70 8.97 10.71
CA LEU A 194 11.50 9.74 10.41
C LEU A 194 10.22 9.21 11.08
N TYR A 195 10.29 8.02 11.70
CA TYR A 195 9.13 7.43 12.34
C TYR A 195 8.64 8.32 13.48
N HIS A 196 7.33 8.53 13.56
CA HIS A 196 6.72 9.40 14.54
C HIS A 196 7.01 8.91 15.97
N GLU A 197 7.38 9.81 16.87
CA GLU A 197 7.82 9.50 18.24
C GLU A 197 6.81 8.70 19.06
N ASP A 198 5.51 8.97 18.90
CA ASP A 198 4.43 8.22 19.57
C ASP A 198 4.37 6.74 19.14
N GLY A 199 5.01 6.38 18.04
CA GLY A 199 5.11 4.98 17.59
C GLY A 199 6.19 4.18 18.30
N GLY A 200 7.02 4.84 19.11
CA GLY A 200 8.20 4.26 19.77
C GLY A 200 9.35 4.03 18.79
N GLN A 201 10.24 3.13 19.16
CA GLN A 201 11.40 2.85 18.32
C GLN A 201 11.01 2.06 17.06
N TRP A 202 11.44 2.57 15.89
CA TRP A 202 11.28 1.88 14.62
C TRP A 202 12.00 0.54 14.58
N LYS A 203 11.33 -0.48 14.09
CA LYS A 203 11.89 -1.83 13.89
C LYS A 203 11.69 -2.26 12.44
N ARG A 204 12.58 -3.10 11.94
CA ARG A 204 12.45 -3.65 10.59
C ARG A 204 11.13 -4.42 10.40
N SER A 205 10.66 -5.10 11.44
CA SER A 205 9.33 -5.75 11.47
C SER A 205 8.13 -4.80 11.35
N ASP A 206 8.36 -3.47 11.41
CA ASP A 206 7.34 -2.45 11.15
C ASP A 206 7.12 -2.19 9.66
N MET A 207 7.89 -2.88 8.82
CA MET A 207 7.74 -2.93 7.37
C MET A 207 7.31 -4.34 6.92
N PRO A 208 6.04 -4.75 7.09
CA PRO A 208 5.60 -6.05 6.58
C PRO A 208 5.90 -6.17 5.09
N ARG A 209 6.48 -7.32 4.70
CA ARG A 209 6.86 -7.62 3.33
C ARG A 209 5.94 -8.69 2.78
N THR A 210 5.12 -8.33 1.79
CA THR A 210 4.26 -9.30 1.10
C THR A 210 5.09 -10.16 0.16
N SER A 211 4.82 -11.45 0.15
CA SER A 211 5.33 -12.37 -0.85
C SER A 211 4.23 -13.30 -1.34
N PHE A 212 4.12 -13.47 -2.64
CA PHE A 212 3.27 -14.51 -3.21
C PHE A 212 3.88 -15.86 -2.92
N VAL A 213 3.05 -16.84 -2.55
CA VAL A 213 3.50 -18.19 -2.23
C VAL A 213 2.78 -19.18 -3.14
N PHE A 214 3.56 -19.87 -3.96
CA PHE A 214 3.12 -20.96 -4.81
C PHE A 214 3.85 -22.22 -4.36
N ILE A 215 3.20 -23.01 -3.52
CA ILE A 215 3.77 -24.21 -2.92
C ILE A 215 3.07 -25.45 -3.45
N ASN A 216 3.85 -26.44 -3.84
CA ASN A 216 3.33 -27.79 -4.10
C ASN A 216 4.02 -28.78 -3.15
N ALA A 217 3.21 -29.48 -2.36
CA ALA A 217 3.61 -30.53 -1.43
C ALA A 217 2.83 -31.83 -1.68
N GLU A 218 2.39 -32.06 -2.92
CA GLU A 218 1.55 -33.20 -3.29
C GLU A 218 2.33 -34.52 -3.11
N GLN A 219 1.72 -35.45 -2.37
CA GLN A 219 2.28 -36.77 -2.14
C GLN A 219 2.30 -37.58 -3.44
N GLY A 220 3.41 -38.30 -3.66
CA GLY A 220 3.61 -39.12 -4.84
C GLY A 220 4.33 -38.43 -6.00
N LEU A 221 4.54 -37.11 -5.91
CA LEU A 221 5.43 -36.36 -6.82
C LEU A 221 6.85 -36.31 -6.25
N THR A 222 7.84 -36.32 -7.15
CA THR A 222 9.24 -36.02 -6.74
C THR A 222 9.40 -34.54 -6.40
N ALA A 223 10.46 -34.16 -5.69
CA ALA A 223 10.74 -32.77 -5.36
C ALA A 223 10.79 -31.87 -6.61
N GLU A 224 11.41 -32.36 -7.68
CA GLU A 224 11.50 -31.65 -8.97
C GLU A 224 10.12 -31.47 -9.61
N GLN A 225 9.25 -32.50 -9.56
CA GLN A 225 7.90 -32.43 -10.09
C GLN A 225 7.03 -31.46 -9.28
N GLN A 226 7.16 -31.44 -7.96
CA GLN A 226 6.49 -30.47 -7.09
C GLN A 226 6.94 -29.02 -7.43
N THR A 227 8.23 -28.80 -7.57
CA THR A 227 8.77 -27.49 -7.91
C THR A 227 8.30 -27.03 -9.30
N GLN A 228 8.30 -27.91 -10.30
CA GLN A 228 7.79 -27.60 -11.64
C GLN A 228 6.31 -27.24 -11.59
N ALA A 229 5.49 -28.02 -10.91
CA ALA A 229 4.05 -27.74 -10.78
C ALA A 229 3.79 -26.36 -10.11
N ALA A 230 4.55 -26.02 -9.07
CA ALA A 230 4.46 -24.72 -8.42
C ALA A 230 4.88 -23.56 -9.37
N GLN A 231 5.88 -23.76 -10.22
CA GLN A 231 6.32 -22.78 -11.22
C GLN A 231 5.25 -22.55 -12.31
N GLU A 232 4.63 -23.62 -12.78
CA GLU A 232 3.54 -23.54 -13.76
C GLU A 232 2.33 -22.79 -13.19
N GLU A 233 1.96 -23.07 -11.94
CA GLU A 233 0.89 -22.38 -11.23
C GLU A 233 1.23 -20.88 -11.07
N ALA A 234 2.44 -20.54 -10.62
CA ALA A 234 2.87 -19.17 -10.47
C ALA A 234 2.81 -18.39 -11.78
N LYS A 235 3.28 -18.99 -12.87
CA LYS A 235 3.23 -18.38 -14.21
C LYS A 235 1.81 -18.11 -14.66
N ALA A 236 0.91 -19.07 -14.47
CA ALA A 236 -0.50 -18.93 -14.84
C ALA A 236 -1.20 -17.84 -14.02
N ALA A 237 -1.05 -17.84 -12.68
CA ALA A 237 -1.67 -16.89 -11.79
C ALA A 237 -1.16 -15.46 -12.00
N LEU A 238 0.15 -15.29 -12.13
CA LEU A 238 0.76 -13.98 -12.37
C LEU A 238 0.43 -13.46 -13.76
N GLY A 239 0.33 -14.34 -14.77
CA GLY A 239 -0.14 -13.98 -16.10
C GLY A 239 -1.56 -13.42 -16.07
N ALA A 240 -2.49 -14.15 -15.45
CA ALA A 240 -3.88 -13.73 -15.30
C ALA A 240 -4.02 -12.39 -14.54
N TYR A 241 -3.18 -12.18 -13.52
CA TYR A 241 -3.15 -10.90 -12.80
C TYR A 241 -2.76 -9.72 -13.69
N TRP A 242 -1.69 -9.85 -14.48
CA TRP A 242 -1.25 -8.76 -15.35
C TRP A 242 -2.23 -8.50 -16.49
N GLU A 243 -2.82 -9.56 -17.05
CA GLU A 243 -3.88 -9.44 -18.04
C GLU A 243 -5.09 -8.67 -17.49
N ALA A 244 -5.54 -9.00 -16.27
CA ALA A 244 -6.64 -8.30 -15.62
C ALA A 244 -6.32 -6.83 -15.31
N LEU A 245 -5.05 -6.49 -15.04
CA LEU A 245 -4.63 -5.13 -14.73
C LEU A 245 -4.46 -4.23 -15.94
N GLU A 246 -3.89 -4.75 -17.01
CA GLU A 246 -3.37 -3.97 -18.14
C GLU A 246 -4.03 -4.37 -19.47
N GLY A 247 -4.90 -5.39 -19.45
CA GLY A 247 -5.53 -5.95 -20.66
C GLY A 247 -4.57 -6.74 -21.54
N THR A 248 -3.31 -6.93 -21.10
CA THR A 248 -2.29 -7.68 -21.84
C THR A 248 -1.36 -8.42 -20.88
N ILE A 249 -0.80 -9.55 -21.34
CA ILE A 249 0.24 -10.27 -20.62
C ILE A 249 1.61 -9.72 -21.05
N ASP A 250 2.31 -9.08 -20.11
CA ASP A 250 3.72 -8.68 -20.31
C ASP A 250 4.64 -9.74 -19.70
N PRO A 251 5.37 -10.54 -20.53
CA PRO A 251 6.25 -11.60 -20.04
C PRO A 251 7.35 -11.11 -19.09
N ALA A 252 7.85 -9.89 -19.27
CA ALA A 252 8.90 -9.33 -18.42
C ALA A 252 8.36 -9.01 -17.02
N LYS A 253 7.14 -8.48 -16.92
CA LYS A 253 6.49 -8.23 -15.63
C LYS A 253 6.15 -9.52 -14.90
N VAL A 254 5.66 -10.54 -15.62
CA VAL A 254 5.40 -11.87 -15.06
C VAL A 254 6.69 -12.48 -14.51
N ALA A 255 7.77 -12.43 -15.26
CA ALA A 255 9.08 -12.93 -14.81
C ALA A 255 9.59 -12.18 -13.56
N ASN A 256 9.50 -10.85 -13.53
CA ASN A 256 9.90 -10.07 -12.37
C ASN A 256 9.05 -10.38 -11.13
N ALA A 257 7.75 -10.56 -11.28
CA ALA A 257 6.87 -10.95 -10.19
C ALA A 257 7.18 -12.37 -9.68
N SER A 258 7.47 -13.32 -10.60
CA SER A 258 7.90 -14.68 -10.26
C SER A 258 9.22 -14.68 -9.49
N ASN A 259 10.19 -13.87 -9.89
CA ASN A 259 11.48 -13.76 -9.19
C ASN A 259 11.35 -13.27 -7.74
N ASN A 260 10.32 -12.50 -7.43
CA ASN A 260 10.05 -12.01 -6.08
C ASN A 260 9.12 -12.92 -5.28
N ALA A 261 8.44 -13.87 -5.91
CA ALA A 261 7.59 -14.84 -5.25
C ALA A 261 8.39 -15.95 -4.56
N LEU A 262 7.75 -16.68 -3.68
CA LEU A 262 8.23 -17.92 -3.08
C LEU A 262 7.57 -19.07 -3.86
N ILE A 263 8.38 -19.84 -4.61
CA ILE A 263 7.86 -20.83 -5.54
C ILE A 263 8.64 -22.13 -5.40
N GLY A 264 7.95 -23.24 -5.22
CA GLY A 264 8.57 -24.55 -5.21
C GLY A 264 7.92 -25.53 -4.24
N ASN A 265 8.67 -26.59 -3.90
CA ASN A 265 8.34 -27.50 -2.83
C ASN A 265 8.66 -26.87 -1.44
N PRO A 266 8.29 -27.49 -0.31
CA PRO A 266 8.56 -26.92 1.02
C PRO A 266 10.02 -26.58 1.29
N HIS A 267 10.99 -27.41 0.86
CA HIS A 267 12.41 -27.14 1.04
C HIS A 267 12.90 -25.94 0.22
N ASP A 268 12.44 -25.83 -1.03
CA ASP A 268 12.77 -24.69 -1.89
C ASP A 268 12.31 -23.38 -1.27
N ILE A 269 11.07 -23.36 -0.76
CA ILE A 269 10.50 -22.16 -0.14
C ILE A 269 11.23 -21.79 1.14
N ALA A 270 11.51 -22.76 2.00
CA ALA A 270 12.26 -22.51 3.23
C ALA A 270 13.65 -21.93 2.93
N LYS A 271 14.36 -22.51 1.97
CA LYS A 271 15.67 -22.02 1.50
C LYS A 271 15.59 -20.60 0.94
N GLN A 272 14.60 -20.33 0.06
CA GLN A 272 14.38 -19.00 -0.49
C GLN A 272 14.11 -17.95 0.60
N ILE A 273 13.40 -18.30 1.67
CA ILE A 273 13.13 -17.41 2.79
C ILE A 273 14.43 -17.09 3.52
N VAL A 274 15.20 -18.10 3.90
CA VAL A 274 16.46 -17.90 4.65
C VAL A 274 17.50 -17.13 3.84
N GLU A 275 17.59 -17.36 2.53
CA GLU A 275 18.56 -16.70 1.66
C GLU A 275 18.16 -15.26 1.28
N ARG A 276 16.85 -14.95 1.16
CA ARG A 276 16.38 -13.71 0.54
C ARG A 276 15.79 -12.71 1.52
N PHE A 277 15.46 -13.13 2.74
CA PHE A 277 14.80 -12.27 3.73
C PHE A 277 15.73 -12.04 4.91
N HIS A 278 15.66 -10.84 5.46
CA HIS A 278 16.36 -10.54 6.71
C HIS A 278 15.63 -11.19 7.88
N SER A 279 16.36 -11.68 8.90
CA SER A 279 15.79 -12.38 10.06
C SER A 279 14.74 -11.57 10.86
N GLN A 280 14.76 -10.25 10.73
CA GLN A 280 13.78 -9.34 11.36
C GLN A 280 12.62 -8.95 10.41
N ASP A 281 12.59 -9.45 9.18
CA ASP A 281 11.48 -9.18 8.27
C ASP A 281 10.19 -9.84 8.78
N ARG A 282 9.08 -9.15 8.65
CA ARG A 282 7.75 -9.72 8.87
C ARG A 282 7.18 -10.11 7.53
N ILE A 283 7.11 -11.41 7.25
CA ILE A 283 6.57 -11.93 6.00
C ILE A 283 5.04 -11.96 6.09
N MET A 284 4.38 -11.44 5.05
CA MET A 284 2.97 -11.61 4.78
C MET A 284 2.84 -12.54 3.58
N ALA A 285 2.62 -13.81 3.83
CA ALA A 285 2.44 -14.81 2.79
C ALA A 285 1.06 -14.66 2.14
N TRP A 286 1.03 -14.59 0.82
CA TRP A 286 -0.19 -14.45 0.03
C TRP A 286 -0.39 -15.70 -0.84
N PHE A 287 -1.34 -16.54 -0.46
CA PHE A 287 -1.60 -17.86 -1.06
C PHE A 287 -2.68 -17.87 -2.13
N ASP A 288 -3.68 -16.99 -2.03
CA ASP A 288 -4.72 -16.87 -3.04
C ASP A 288 -4.41 -15.71 -3.99
N PHE A 289 -3.99 -16.03 -5.19
CA PHE A 289 -3.66 -15.05 -6.19
C PHE A 289 -4.22 -15.44 -7.56
N PHE A 290 -5.39 -14.88 -7.89
CA PHE A 290 -6.11 -15.08 -9.16
C PHE A 290 -6.51 -16.51 -9.53
N ASN A 291 -6.42 -17.47 -8.62
CA ASN A 291 -6.83 -18.86 -8.85
C ASN A 291 -8.17 -19.20 -8.20
N HIS A 292 -8.50 -18.54 -7.11
CA HIS A 292 -9.79 -18.65 -6.39
C HIS A 292 -10.23 -20.08 -6.07
N ASP A 293 -9.27 -20.99 -5.84
CA ASP A 293 -9.49 -22.38 -5.42
C ASP A 293 -9.25 -22.50 -3.91
N SER A 294 -10.34 -22.50 -3.13
CA SER A 294 -10.27 -22.51 -1.67
C SER A 294 -9.57 -23.77 -1.12
N ASP A 295 -9.78 -24.93 -1.73
CA ASP A 295 -9.18 -26.19 -1.26
C ASP A 295 -7.67 -26.18 -1.47
N ARG A 296 -7.22 -25.65 -2.61
CA ARG A 296 -5.80 -25.45 -2.88
C ARG A 296 -5.19 -24.44 -1.92
N VAL A 297 -5.85 -23.31 -1.70
CA VAL A 297 -5.37 -22.28 -0.75
C VAL A 297 -5.18 -22.88 0.64
N CYS A 298 -6.17 -23.64 1.13
CA CYS A 298 -6.09 -24.32 2.43
C CYS A 298 -4.95 -25.33 2.48
N ARG A 299 -4.78 -26.18 1.44
CA ARG A 299 -3.66 -27.14 1.37
C ARG A 299 -2.30 -26.42 1.40
N ASN A 300 -2.17 -25.33 0.63
CA ASN A 300 -0.92 -24.57 0.54
C ASN A 300 -0.60 -23.86 1.86
N MET A 301 -1.59 -23.29 2.53
CA MET A 301 -1.42 -22.70 3.86
C MET A 301 -1.00 -23.77 4.90
N THR A 302 -1.62 -24.94 4.87
CA THR A 302 -1.27 -26.05 5.75
C THR A 302 0.17 -26.52 5.49
N ALA A 303 0.54 -26.76 4.22
CA ALA A 303 1.90 -27.15 3.86
C ALA A 303 2.95 -26.10 4.28
N TYR A 304 2.63 -24.83 4.14
CA TYR A 304 3.51 -23.76 4.59
C TYR A 304 3.74 -23.80 6.12
N MET A 305 2.67 -23.91 6.89
CA MET A 305 2.77 -23.91 8.36
C MET A 305 3.39 -25.19 8.92
N GLU A 306 3.06 -26.35 8.35
CA GLU A 306 3.46 -27.66 8.89
C GLU A 306 4.80 -28.16 8.33
N GLN A 307 5.21 -27.70 7.14
CA GLN A 307 6.45 -28.18 6.51
C GLN A 307 7.48 -27.07 6.32
N VAL A 308 7.09 -25.87 5.81
CA VAL A 308 8.05 -24.78 5.54
C VAL A 308 8.54 -24.14 6.84
N VAL A 309 7.64 -23.79 7.77
CA VAL A 309 8.01 -23.10 9.01
C VAL A 309 8.99 -23.92 9.86
N PRO A 310 8.83 -25.24 10.07
CA PRO A 310 9.83 -26.06 10.74
C PRO A 310 11.19 -26.06 10.05
N LEU A 311 11.22 -26.18 8.70
CA LEU A 311 12.46 -26.16 7.92
C LEU A 311 13.21 -24.82 8.04
N ILE A 312 12.50 -23.70 8.10
CA ILE A 312 13.13 -22.39 8.33
C ILE A 312 13.87 -22.39 9.66
N ASN A 313 13.25 -22.92 10.72
CA ASN A 313 13.89 -23.00 12.03
C ASN A 313 15.14 -23.87 12.00
N GLU A 314 15.09 -25.04 11.33
CA GLU A 314 16.26 -25.92 11.15
C GLU A 314 17.41 -25.23 10.39
N TYR A 315 17.10 -24.39 9.38
CA TYR A 315 18.12 -23.70 8.59
C TYR A 315 18.73 -22.48 9.30
N LEU A 316 18.09 -21.99 10.36
CA LEU A 316 18.56 -20.86 11.16
C LEU A 316 19.34 -21.30 12.41
N GLU A 317 19.25 -22.58 12.80
CA GLU A 317 20.08 -23.22 13.86
C GLU A 317 21.48 -23.58 13.34
#